data_012d46923ae3d1cb35a8be6c8186ee82
#
_entry.id   012d46923ae3d1cb35a8be6c8186ee82
#
_cell.length_a   1.000
_cell.length_b   1.000
_cell.length_c   1.000
_cell.angle_alpha   90.00
_cell.angle_beta   90.00
_cell.angle_gamma   90.00
#
_symmetry.space_group_name_H-M   'P 1'
#
loop_
_entity.id
_entity.type
_entity.pdbx_description
1 polymer ?
#
loop_
_entity_poly.entity_id
_entity_poly.type
_entity_poly.pdbx_seq_one_letter_code
_entity_poly.pdbx_strand_id
1 'polypeptide(L)'
;MIYLMNSAVMPAGNYGTYTYYPASVEDLREVLHDGLGPYRSNIGYPQNADLIELWTGIRPEVSRAETVFDHGDAALVMRLKRRVTDPSTKGAPVSSNPADWEFAWVTYTND
;
A
#
# COMPACT_ATOMS: atom_id res chain seq x y z
N MET A 1 2.24 -4.00 -13.93
CA MET A 1 1.09 -3.99 -13.00
C MET A 1 1.45 -3.20 -11.77
N ILE A 2 0.53 -2.40 -11.27
CA ILE A 2 0.68 -1.66 -10.02
C ILE A 2 -0.18 -2.35 -8.97
N TYR A 3 0.40 -2.57 -7.78
CA TYR A 3 -0.31 -3.14 -6.63
C TYR A 3 -0.45 -2.10 -5.52
N LEU A 4 -1.60 -2.07 -4.86
CA LEU A 4 -1.76 -1.34 -3.60
C LEU A 4 -1.57 -2.32 -2.46
N MET A 5 -0.71 -1.99 -1.50
CA MET A 5 -0.38 -2.85 -0.38
C MET A 5 -0.42 -2.08 0.94
N ASN A 6 -0.87 -2.74 2.00
CA ASN A 6 -0.91 -2.14 3.34
C ASN A 6 0.31 -2.51 4.19
N SER A 7 1.31 -3.14 3.60
CA SER A 7 2.60 -3.44 4.24
C SER A 7 3.65 -3.71 3.17
N ALA A 8 4.91 -3.58 3.57
CA ALA A 8 6.05 -3.83 2.68
C ALA A 8 6.55 -5.29 2.77
N VAL A 9 5.68 -6.22 3.15
CA VAL A 9 6.04 -7.64 3.24
C VAL A 9 6.08 -8.23 1.85
N MET A 10 7.27 -8.67 1.43
CA MET A 10 7.48 -9.29 0.13
C MET A 10 7.29 -10.81 0.24
N PRO A 11 6.72 -11.47 -0.79
CA PRO A 11 6.52 -12.91 -0.75
C PRO A 11 7.86 -13.67 -0.75
N ALA A 12 7.92 -14.73 0.03
CA ALA A 12 9.08 -15.62 0.05
C ALA A 12 9.21 -16.31 -1.32
N GLY A 13 10.44 -16.45 -1.81
CA GLY A 13 10.71 -17.09 -3.09
C GLY A 13 10.60 -16.17 -4.30
N ASN A 14 10.20 -14.94 -4.11
CA ASN A 14 10.16 -13.95 -5.20
C ASN A 14 11.52 -13.23 -5.26
N TYR A 15 12.51 -13.89 -5.85
CA TYR A 15 13.87 -13.41 -5.88
C TYR A 15 14.06 -12.32 -6.93
N GLY A 16 14.86 -11.31 -6.58
CA GLY A 16 15.15 -10.18 -7.46
C GLY A 16 15.53 -8.95 -6.64
N THR A 17 15.55 -7.81 -7.30
CA THR A 17 15.89 -6.54 -6.67
C THR A 17 14.64 -5.71 -6.44
N TYR A 18 14.44 -5.27 -5.20
CA TYR A 18 13.37 -4.37 -4.80
C TYR A 18 13.97 -3.00 -4.51
N THR A 19 13.46 -1.98 -5.17
CA THR A 19 13.92 -0.61 -4.97
C THR A 19 12.79 0.24 -4.39
N TYR A 20 13.08 0.97 -3.32
CA TYR A 20 12.10 1.76 -2.59
C TYR A 20 12.30 3.24 -2.90
N TYR A 21 11.20 3.95 -3.19
CA TYR A 21 11.17 5.37 -3.44
C TYR A 21 10.11 6.02 -2.55
N PRO A 22 10.36 7.24 -2.04
CA PRO A 22 9.32 7.97 -1.33
C PRO A 22 8.10 8.22 -2.21
N ALA A 23 6.92 8.10 -1.61
CA ALA A 23 5.65 8.40 -2.26
C ALA A 23 4.78 9.27 -1.35
N SER A 24 3.64 9.71 -1.85
CA SER A 24 2.72 10.58 -1.14
C SER A 24 1.29 10.13 -1.33
N VAL A 25 0.36 10.76 -0.59
CA VAL A 25 -1.08 10.52 -0.75
C VAL A 25 -1.54 10.95 -2.16
N GLU A 26 -0.88 11.91 -2.78
CA GLU A 26 -1.17 12.33 -4.15
C GLU A 26 -0.87 11.21 -5.15
N ASP A 27 0.22 10.47 -4.94
CA ASP A 27 0.53 9.28 -5.75
C ASP A 27 -0.56 8.23 -5.64
N LEU A 28 -1.04 7.99 -4.42
CA LEU A 28 -2.13 7.07 -4.16
C LEU A 28 -3.40 7.50 -4.89
N ARG A 29 -3.72 8.78 -4.83
CA ARG A 29 -4.88 9.34 -5.51
C ARG A 29 -4.79 9.15 -7.02
N GLU A 30 -3.60 9.36 -7.58
CA GLU A 30 -3.36 9.18 -9.01
C GLU A 30 -3.52 7.72 -9.46
N VAL A 31 -3.03 6.77 -8.67
CA VAL A 31 -3.21 5.33 -8.95
C VAL A 31 -4.71 4.98 -9.00
N LEU A 32 -5.48 5.43 -8.01
CA LEU A 32 -6.89 5.08 -7.90
C LEU A 32 -7.74 5.72 -8.99
N HIS A 33 -7.34 6.86 -9.53
CA HIS A 33 -8.03 7.53 -10.63
C HIS A 33 -7.52 7.10 -12.01
N ASP A 34 -6.81 5.96 -12.08
CA ASP A 34 -6.28 5.37 -13.31
C ASP A 34 -5.29 6.26 -14.08
N GLY A 35 -4.68 7.22 -13.39
CA GLY A 35 -3.70 8.11 -14.01
C GLY A 35 -2.40 7.41 -14.40
N LEU A 36 -2.10 6.24 -13.83
CA LEU A 36 -0.88 5.48 -14.06
C LEU A 36 -1.15 4.09 -14.68
N GLY A 37 -2.37 3.85 -15.14
CA GLY A 37 -2.78 2.59 -15.75
C GLY A 37 -3.51 1.66 -14.76
N PRO A 38 -3.77 0.41 -15.15
CA PRO A 38 -4.51 -0.51 -14.31
C PRO A 38 -3.73 -0.89 -13.04
N TYR A 39 -4.46 -1.12 -11.95
CA TYR A 39 -3.89 -1.53 -10.68
C TYR A 39 -4.69 -2.69 -10.08
N ARG A 40 -4.06 -3.38 -9.11
CA ARG A 40 -4.73 -4.37 -8.27
C ARG A 40 -4.62 -3.98 -6.81
N SER A 41 -5.71 -4.14 -6.07
CA SER A 41 -5.70 -3.89 -4.64
C SER A 41 -5.39 -5.17 -3.88
N ASN A 42 -4.33 -5.13 -3.07
CA ASN A 42 -4.01 -6.14 -2.07
C ASN A 42 -4.04 -5.51 -0.67
N ILE A 43 -4.94 -4.54 -0.49
CA ILE A 43 -5.24 -3.95 0.81
C ILE A 43 -6.05 -4.98 1.61
N GLY A 44 -5.43 -5.56 2.63
CA GLY A 44 -6.01 -6.69 3.37
C GLY A 44 -6.93 -6.32 4.52
N TYR A 45 -7.03 -5.02 4.86
CA TYR A 45 -7.82 -4.56 6.00
C TYR A 45 -8.87 -3.54 5.56
N PRO A 46 -10.17 -3.74 5.92
CA PRO A 46 -11.23 -2.80 5.57
C PRO A 46 -10.98 -1.38 6.05
N GLN A 47 -10.39 -1.21 7.25
CA GLN A 47 -10.11 0.11 7.79
C GLN A 47 -9.07 0.87 6.95
N ASN A 48 -8.12 0.19 6.34
CA ASN A 48 -7.17 0.84 5.43
C ASN A 48 -7.86 1.26 4.13
N ALA A 49 -8.79 0.44 3.63
CA ALA A 49 -9.61 0.81 2.47
C ALA A 49 -10.49 2.02 2.77
N ASP A 50 -11.04 2.10 3.99
CA ASP A 50 -11.82 3.26 4.43
C ASP A 50 -10.99 4.55 4.42
N LEU A 51 -9.74 4.48 4.90
CA LEU A 51 -8.84 5.63 4.89
C LEU A 51 -8.48 6.06 3.47
N ILE A 52 -8.21 5.10 2.60
CA ILE A 52 -7.90 5.39 1.20
C ILE A 52 -9.09 6.10 0.53
N GLU A 53 -10.30 5.63 0.80
CA GLU A 53 -11.51 6.29 0.30
C GLU A 53 -11.64 7.72 0.84
N LEU A 54 -11.36 7.92 2.12
CA LEU A 54 -11.38 9.26 2.73
C LEU A 54 -10.39 10.21 2.05
N TRP A 55 -9.18 9.73 1.73
CA TRP A 55 -8.12 10.57 1.16
C TRP A 55 -8.25 10.78 -0.34
N THR A 56 -8.86 9.84 -1.06
CA THR A 56 -8.85 9.84 -2.53
C THR A 56 -10.23 9.92 -3.17
N GLY A 57 -11.29 9.63 -2.42
CA GLY A 57 -12.65 9.55 -2.94
C GLY A 57 -13.02 8.19 -3.53
N ILE A 58 -12.05 7.26 -3.63
CA ILE A 58 -12.29 5.92 -4.19
C ILE A 58 -11.91 4.87 -3.17
N ARG A 59 -12.80 3.90 -2.94
CA ARG A 59 -12.53 2.77 -2.07
C ARG A 59 -11.92 1.63 -2.88
N PRO A 60 -10.67 1.22 -2.58
CA PRO A 60 -10.09 0.05 -3.22
C PRO A 60 -10.76 -1.23 -2.72
N GLU A 61 -10.68 -2.29 -3.51
CA GLU A 61 -11.14 -3.60 -3.09
C GLU A 61 -10.32 -4.11 -1.91
N VAL A 62 -10.98 -4.74 -0.93
CA VAL A 62 -10.28 -5.42 0.15
C VAL A 62 -9.93 -6.83 -0.31
N SER A 63 -8.65 -7.14 -0.35
CA SER A 63 -8.15 -8.44 -0.81
C SER A 63 -6.93 -8.84 0.00
N ARG A 64 -6.91 -10.09 0.46
CA ARG A 64 -5.75 -10.69 1.14
C ARG A 64 -4.96 -11.60 0.23
N ALA A 65 -5.12 -11.44 -1.09
CA ALA A 65 -4.34 -12.20 -2.05
C ALA A 65 -2.85 -11.88 -1.90
N GLU A 66 -2.01 -12.90 -2.06
CA GLU A 66 -0.57 -12.72 -2.04
C GLU A 66 -0.13 -11.95 -3.28
N THR A 67 0.75 -10.97 -3.08
CA THR A 67 1.33 -10.21 -4.18
C THR A 67 2.55 -10.95 -4.69
N VAL A 68 2.54 -11.34 -5.96
CA VAL A 68 3.70 -11.94 -6.64
C VAL A 68 4.12 -10.98 -7.74
N PHE A 69 5.34 -10.48 -7.65
CA PHE A 69 5.86 -9.50 -8.61
C PHE A 69 6.46 -10.17 -9.82
N ASP A 70 6.15 -9.61 -10.98
CA ASP A 70 6.86 -9.88 -12.24
C ASP A 70 7.81 -8.71 -12.50
N HIS A 71 8.80 -8.95 -13.36
CA HIS A 71 9.76 -7.91 -13.73
C HIS A 71 9.05 -6.65 -14.24
N GLY A 72 9.40 -5.53 -13.65
CA GLY A 72 8.80 -4.22 -14.00
C GLY A 72 7.55 -3.87 -13.21
N ASP A 73 7.03 -4.77 -12.37
CA ASP A 73 5.90 -4.45 -11.50
C ASP A 73 6.30 -3.46 -10.42
N ALA A 74 5.31 -2.71 -9.96
CA ALA A 74 5.47 -1.75 -8.88
C ALA A 74 4.36 -1.92 -7.85
N ALA A 75 4.64 -1.49 -6.62
CA ALA A 75 3.64 -1.43 -5.57
C ALA A 75 3.65 -0.05 -4.92
N LEU A 76 2.48 0.43 -4.54
CA LEU A 76 2.36 1.57 -3.65
C LEU A 76 1.97 1.03 -2.28
N VAL A 77 2.86 1.22 -1.30
CA VAL A 77 2.75 0.67 0.05
C VAL A 77 2.42 1.79 1.02
N MET A 78 1.53 1.52 1.97
CA MET A 78 1.20 2.45 3.05
C MET A 78 1.43 1.80 4.40
N ARG A 79 1.93 2.58 5.37
CA ARG A 79 2.08 2.11 6.75
C ARG A 79 2.03 3.29 7.72
N LEU A 80 1.63 3.03 8.96
CA LEU A 80 1.71 4.02 10.02
C LEU A 80 3.17 4.32 10.37
N LYS A 81 3.48 5.59 10.58
CA LYS A 81 4.83 6.03 11.00
C LYS A 81 5.18 5.54 12.41
N ARG A 82 4.17 5.35 13.26
CA ARG A 82 4.36 4.90 14.64
C ARG A 82 3.66 3.58 14.85
N ARG A 83 4.35 2.63 15.46
CA ARG A 83 3.73 1.39 15.91
C ARG A 83 2.80 1.70 17.07
N VAL A 84 1.64 1.03 17.09
CA VAL A 84 0.83 0.93 18.30
C VAL A 84 1.58 0.00 19.24
N THR A 85 2.21 0.55 20.28
CA THR A 85 3.03 -0.22 21.21
C THR A 85 2.28 -0.72 22.44
N ASP A 86 1.09 -0.18 22.68
CA ASP A 86 0.26 -0.55 23.83
C ASP A 86 -0.81 -1.54 23.40
N PRO A 87 -0.76 -2.79 23.90
CA PRO A 87 -1.79 -3.80 23.57
C PRO A 87 -3.22 -3.37 23.92
N SER A 88 -3.39 -2.48 24.90
CA SER A 88 -4.72 -1.99 25.27
C SER A 88 -5.33 -1.09 24.19
N THR A 89 -4.54 -0.57 23.27
CA THR A 89 -5.01 0.24 22.16
C THR A 89 -5.28 -0.57 20.89
N LYS A 90 -5.09 -1.88 20.96
CA LYS A 90 -5.39 -2.78 19.86
C LYS A 90 -6.88 -2.67 19.51
N GLY A 91 -7.15 -2.25 18.27
CA GLY A 91 -8.51 -1.95 17.83
C GLY A 91 -8.91 -0.49 18.01
N ALA A 92 -8.04 0.36 18.56
CA ALA A 92 -8.26 1.80 18.57
C ALA A 92 -8.32 2.35 17.14
N PRO A 93 -9.07 3.45 16.91
CA PRO A 93 -9.12 4.05 15.58
C PRO A 93 -7.73 4.42 15.10
N VAL A 94 -7.37 3.99 13.89
CA VAL A 94 -6.13 4.41 13.24
C VAL A 94 -6.26 5.88 12.84
N SER A 95 -5.15 6.60 12.87
CA SER A 95 -5.15 8.00 12.45
C SER A 95 -5.67 8.15 11.02
N SER A 96 -6.58 9.09 10.83
CA SER A 96 -7.08 9.47 9.50
C SER A 96 -6.27 10.58 8.84
N ASN A 97 -5.23 11.09 9.52
CA ASN A 97 -4.36 12.12 8.97
C ASN A 97 -3.27 11.45 8.12
N PRO A 98 -3.22 11.73 6.79
CA PRO A 98 -2.20 11.13 5.93
C PRO A 98 -0.77 11.48 6.35
N ALA A 99 -0.56 12.57 7.11
CA ALA A 99 0.76 12.92 7.63
C ALA A 99 1.29 11.91 8.66
N ASP A 100 0.42 11.10 9.27
CA ASP A 100 0.81 10.04 10.20
C ASP A 100 1.16 8.73 9.49
N TRP A 101 1.07 8.71 8.17
CA TRP A 101 1.36 7.55 7.35
C TRP A 101 2.58 7.78 6.47
N GLU A 102 3.30 6.72 6.20
CA GLU A 102 4.35 6.68 5.18
C GLU A 102 3.82 5.99 3.93
N PHE A 103 4.20 6.53 2.80
CA PHE A 103 3.91 5.94 1.49
C PHE A 103 5.23 5.69 0.78
N ALA A 104 5.32 4.56 0.09
CA ALA A 104 6.51 4.22 -0.67
C ALA A 104 6.12 3.51 -1.97
N TRP A 105 6.82 3.86 -3.04
CA TRP A 105 6.85 3.06 -4.25
C TRP A 105 7.88 1.96 -4.08
N VAL A 106 7.53 0.75 -4.47
CA VAL A 106 8.46 -0.38 -4.54
C VAL A 106 8.45 -0.88 -5.98
N THR A 107 9.61 -0.91 -6.62
CA THR A 107 9.75 -1.50 -7.95
C THR A 107 10.53 -2.79 -7.86
N TYR A 108 10.21 -3.74 -8.73
CA TYR A 108 10.82 -5.06 -8.75
C TYR A 108 11.49 -5.31 -10.09
N THR A 109 12.74 -5.79 -10.03
CA THR A 109 13.45 -6.27 -11.21
C THR A 109 13.93 -7.70 -10.96
N ASN A 110 13.68 -8.55 -11.93
CA ASN A 110 14.16 -9.94 -11.91
C ASN A 110 15.52 -10.00 -12.63
N ASP A 111 16.58 -10.05 -11.87
CA ASP A 111 17.95 -10.05 -12.38
C ASP A 111 18.35 -11.39 -12.96
#